data_8f5d2322e7b4f9b045d6c5fd396c13af
#
_entry.id   8f5d2322e7b4f9b045d6c5fd396c13af
#
_cell.length_a   1.000
_cell.length_b   1.000
_cell.length_c   1.000
_cell.angle_alpha   90.00
_cell.angle_beta   90.00
_cell.angle_gamma   90.00
#
_symmetry.space_group_name_H-M   'P 1'
#
loop_
_entity.id
_entity.type
_entity.pdbx_description
1 polymer ?
#
loop_
_entity_poly.entity_id
_entity_poly.type
_entity_poly.pdbx_seq_one_letter_code
_entity_poly.pdbx_strand_id
1 'polypeptide(L)'
;MYVPATPVQPAPVLAPVGVVSTAPVSIVTPLDTTLKVRSEHLNVLENHRSSVSGRLLEARHPGEAGRVVALQALIGRGWKTLASAHTSTGGRFRIGLRPRRLGSRLLRLRFAGDSTARSSRRRLGRLNVYHLAGASWYGGGGGLACGGELTSSTLGVANKTLPCGTLVTLRYGGHSVRVPVVDRGPYVAGREFDLTEATKRALGFGDTGDVWSTS
;
A
#
# COMPACT_ATOMS: atom_id res chain seq x y z
N MET A 1 84.12 -62.27 -4.09
CA MET A 1 83.30 -61.13 -4.47
C MET A 1 82.04 -61.13 -3.62
N TYR A 2 81.94 -60.18 -2.74
CA TYR A 2 80.83 -60.04 -1.81
C TYR A 2 79.89 -58.98 -2.44
N VAL A 3 78.62 -59.39 -2.69
CA VAL A 3 77.56 -58.46 -3.18
C VAL A 3 76.72 -58.01 -1.96
N PRO A 4 76.68 -56.73 -1.63
CA PRO A 4 75.90 -56.28 -0.51
C PRO A 4 74.39 -56.26 -0.88
N ALA A 5 73.54 -56.76 0.00
CA ALA A 5 72.09 -56.76 -0.12
C ALA A 5 71.50 -55.31 0.03
N THR A 6 70.65 -54.97 -0.87
CA THR A 6 69.92 -53.67 -0.89
C THR A 6 68.90 -53.63 0.27
N PRO A 7 68.80 -52.53 1.05
CA PRO A 7 67.81 -52.41 2.12
C PRO A 7 66.41 -52.27 1.55
N VAL A 8 65.48 -53.07 2.04
CA VAL A 8 64.06 -53.01 1.75
C VAL A 8 63.45 -51.79 2.47
N GLN A 9 62.92 -50.90 1.70
CA GLN A 9 62.23 -49.70 2.21
C GLN A 9 60.80 -50.09 2.76
N PRO A 10 60.41 -49.69 3.98
CA PRO A 10 59.07 -50.00 4.50
C PRO A 10 57.99 -49.27 3.73
N ALA A 11 56.88 -49.93 3.48
CA ALA A 11 55.72 -49.39 2.79
C ALA A 11 55.11 -48.20 3.55
N PRO A 12 54.56 -47.17 2.83
CA PRO A 12 53.93 -46.01 3.46
C PRO A 12 52.69 -46.44 4.24
N VAL A 13 52.64 -46.06 5.51
CA VAL A 13 51.46 -46.22 6.39
C VAL A 13 50.41 -45.21 5.93
N LEU A 14 49.29 -45.69 5.40
CA LEU A 14 48.13 -44.86 5.07
C LEU A 14 47.56 -44.27 6.37
N ALA A 15 47.53 -42.92 6.44
CA ALA A 15 46.87 -42.22 7.53
C ALA A 15 45.37 -42.54 7.53
N PRO A 16 44.69 -42.63 8.70
CA PRO A 16 43.26 -42.88 8.75
C PRO A 16 42.49 -41.75 8.09
N VAL A 17 41.63 -42.08 7.14
CA VAL A 17 40.71 -41.15 6.50
C VAL A 17 39.76 -40.60 7.60
N GLY A 18 39.88 -39.31 7.89
CA GLY A 18 39.03 -38.64 8.87
C GLY A 18 37.58 -38.80 8.50
N VAL A 19 36.78 -39.35 9.40
CA VAL A 19 35.34 -39.43 9.27
C VAL A 19 34.79 -38.00 9.32
N VAL A 20 34.38 -37.50 8.15
CA VAL A 20 33.68 -36.21 8.09
C VAL A 20 32.32 -36.43 8.76
N SER A 21 32.17 -35.93 9.99
CA SER A 21 30.93 -35.91 10.72
C SER A 21 30.00 -34.91 10.02
N THR A 22 29.06 -35.40 9.19
CA THR A 22 27.98 -34.61 8.64
C THR A 22 26.93 -34.40 9.75
N ALA A 23 26.97 -33.27 10.42
CA ALA A 23 25.89 -32.88 11.32
C ALA A 23 24.58 -32.91 10.55
N PRO A 24 23.47 -33.42 11.13
CA PRO A 24 22.19 -33.47 10.45
C PRO A 24 21.71 -32.05 10.12
N VAL A 25 21.51 -31.76 8.85
CA VAL A 25 20.88 -30.52 8.40
C VAL A 25 19.42 -30.56 8.87
N SER A 26 19.11 -29.82 9.94
CA SER A 26 17.71 -29.67 10.39
C SER A 26 16.93 -28.91 9.33
N ILE A 27 16.03 -29.59 8.64
CA ILE A 27 15.12 -28.96 7.68
C ILE A 27 14.05 -28.20 8.50
N VAL A 28 14.23 -26.88 8.63
CA VAL A 28 13.22 -26.00 9.23
C VAL A 28 12.12 -25.77 8.21
N THR A 29 10.92 -26.27 8.50
CA THR A 29 9.73 -25.98 7.68
C THR A 29 9.23 -24.59 8.04
N PRO A 30 9.21 -23.62 7.09
CA PRO A 30 8.76 -22.27 7.38
C PRO A 30 7.30 -22.22 7.84
N LEU A 31 7.01 -21.50 8.92
CA LEU A 31 5.67 -21.33 9.47
C LEU A 31 4.80 -20.44 8.59
N ASP A 32 3.52 -20.74 8.52
CA ASP A 32 2.54 -19.88 7.86
C ASP A 32 2.40 -18.55 8.59
N THR A 33 2.31 -17.44 7.84
CA THR A 33 2.16 -16.12 8.43
C THR A 33 0.87 -15.45 8.03
N THR A 34 0.39 -14.55 8.91
CA THR A 34 -0.81 -13.74 8.67
C THR A 34 -0.59 -12.31 9.15
N LEU A 35 -0.91 -11.34 8.27
CA LEU A 35 -0.90 -9.92 8.61
C LEU A 35 -2.29 -9.48 9.09
N LYS A 36 -2.41 -9.12 10.37
CA LYS A 36 -3.62 -8.52 10.97
C LYS A 36 -3.44 -7.02 11.14
N VAL A 37 -4.38 -6.24 10.63
CA VAL A 37 -4.43 -4.77 10.78
C VAL A 37 -5.18 -4.44 12.07
N ARG A 38 -4.65 -3.49 12.85
CA ARG A 38 -5.28 -2.95 14.06
C ARG A 38 -5.88 -1.57 13.80
N SER A 39 -5.13 -0.71 13.13
CA SER A 39 -5.59 0.62 12.74
C SER A 39 -4.93 1.06 11.44
N GLU A 40 -5.68 1.84 10.67
CA GLU A 40 -5.21 2.44 9.42
C GLU A 40 -5.83 3.83 9.24
N HIS A 41 -5.01 4.79 8.83
CA HIS A 41 -5.44 6.15 8.50
C HIS A 41 -5.10 6.37 7.02
N LEU A 42 -6.06 6.07 6.15
CA LEU A 42 -5.87 6.04 4.69
C LEU A 42 -6.42 7.27 3.97
N ASN A 43 -7.13 8.16 4.69
CA ASN A 43 -7.59 9.44 4.18
C ASN A 43 -6.79 10.54 4.88
N VAL A 44 -5.97 11.27 4.13
CA VAL A 44 -5.01 12.21 4.71
C VAL A 44 -4.80 13.41 3.77
N LEU A 45 -4.68 14.60 4.32
CA LEU A 45 -4.19 15.74 3.56
C LEU A 45 -2.71 15.54 3.20
N GLU A 46 -2.30 16.08 2.06
CA GLU A 46 -0.90 16.05 1.66
C GLU A 46 0.01 16.62 2.76
N ASN A 47 1.22 16.11 2.85
CA ASN A 47 2.19 16.48 3.90
C ASN A 47 1.74 16.21 5.35
N HIS A 48 0.58 15.60 5.58
CA HIS A 48 0.14 15.16 6.91
C HIS A 48 0.53 13.70 7.18
N ARG A 49 0.56 13.33 8.47
CA ARG A 49 0.95 11.97 8.88
C ARG A 49 -0.17 10.97 8.62
N SER A 50 0.18 9.89 7.96
CA SER A 50 -0.62 8.67 7.82
C SER A 50 0.08 7.51 8.51
N SER A 51 -0.64 6.52 8.99
CA SER A 51 -0.04 5.34 9.59
C SER A 51 -0.92 4.10 9.46
N VAL A 52 -0.25 2.96 9.40
CA VAL A 52 -0.86 1.64 9.47
C VAL A 52 -0.19 0.87 10.59
N SER A 53 -0.97 0.26 11.48
CA SER A 53 -0.45 -0.59 12.54
C SER A 53 -1.15 -1.95 12.56
N GLY A 54 -0.43 -2.96 13.05
CA GLY A 54 -0.95 -4.31 13.09
C GLY A 54 -0.01 -5.30 13.77
N ARG A 55 -0.23 -6.56 13.45
CA ARG A 55 0.62 -7.68 13.89
C ARG A 55 0.88 -8.63 12.74
N LEU A 56 2.10 -9.12 12.64
CA LEU A 56 2.46 -10.33 11.93
C LEU A 56 2.27 -11.50 12.91
N LEU A 57 1.48 -12.48 12.52
CA LEU A 57 1.27 -13.73 13.28
C LEU A 57 1.97 -14.86 12.55
N GLU A 58 2.48 -15.82 13.31
CA GLU A 58 3.13 -17.03 12.81
C GLU A 58 2.38 -18.25 13.35
N ALA A 59 1.86 -19.10 12.47
CA ALA A 59 1.00 -20.23 12.83
C ALA A 59 -0.11 -19.86 13.85
N ARG A 60 -0.70 -18.65 13.70
CA ARG A 60 -1.71 -18.01 14.58
C ARG A 60 -1.20 -17.52 15.95
N HIS A 61 0.07 -17.71 16.26
CA HIS A 61 0.73 -17.15 17.45
C HIS A 61 1.31 -15.76 17.18
N PRO A 62 1.63 -14.96 18.20
CA PRO A 62 2.37 -13.71 18.03
C PRO A 62 3.71 -13.96 17.32
N GLY A 63 3.98 -13.21 16.26
CA GLY A 63 5.22 -13.36 15.51
C GLY A 63 6.43 -12.77 16.23
N GLU A 64 7.60 -13.08 15.71
CA GLU A 64 8.89 -12.63 16.25
C GLU A 64 9.16 -11.14 15.99
N ALA A 65 10.06 -10.59 16.77
CA ALA A 65 10.63 -9.26 16.55
C ALA A 65 11.64 -9.28 15.38
N GLY A 66 11.86 -8.08 14.80
CA GLY A 66 12.89 -7.89 13.76
C GLY A 66 12.44 -8.22 12.33
N ARG A 67 11.25 -8.77 12.11
CA ARG A 67 10.76 -9.07 10.76
C ARG A 67 10.29 -7.80 10.03
N VAL A 68 10.63 -7.66 8.76
CA VAL A 68 10.31 -6.47 7.96
C VAL A 68 8.92 -6.59 7.35
N VAL A 69 8.02 -5.69 7.72
CA VAL A 69 6.71 -5.52 7.07
C VAL A 69 6.75 -4.27 6.21
N ALA A 70 6.47 -4.41 4.92
CA ALA A 70 6.43 -3.33 3.95
C ALA A 70 5.00 -2.88 3.66
N LEU A 71 4.78 -1.56 3.62
CA LEU A 71 3.59 -0.93 3.07
C LEU A 71 3.84 -0.58 1.61
N GLN A 72 3.05 -1.14 0.71
CA GLN A 72 3.20 -0.99 -0.73
C GLN A 72 1.98 -0.34 -1.36
N ALA A 73 2.20 0.52 -2.36
CA ALA A 73 1.15 1.06 -3.21
C ALA A 73 1.25 0.51 -4.64
N LEU A 74 0.11 0.35 -5.29
CA LEU A 74 0.05 0.07 -6.72
C LEU A 74 0.28 1.37 -7.50
N ILE A 75 1.39 1.45 -8.23
CA ILE A 75 1.79 2.58 -9.07
C ILE A 75 2.01 2.06 -10.49
N GLY A 76 1.20 2.51 -11.43
CA GLY A 76 1.13 1.91 -12.75
C GLY A 76 0.70 0.43 -12.64
N ARG A 77 1.49 -0.47 -13.20
CA ARG A 77 1.24 -1.92 -13.18
C ARG A 77 2.00 -2.66 -12.05
N GLY A 78 2.72 -1.95 -11.20
CA GLY A 78 3.62 -2.56 -10.21
C GLY A 78 3.38 -2.09 -8.78
N TRP A 79 3.69 -2.97 -7.82
CA TRP A 79 3.69 -2.64 -6.40
C TRP A 79 5.02 -2.01 -6.01
N LYS A 80 4.97 -0.78 -5.46
CA LYS A 80 6.14 -0.04 -4.97
C LYS A 80 6.05 0.10 -3.45
N THR A 81 7.15 -0.13 -2.75
CA THR A 81 7.23 0.08 -1.29
C THR A 81 7.28 1.57 -1.01
N LEU A 82 6.36 2.04 -0.17
CA LEU A 82 6.28 3.42 0.31
C LEU A 82 7.05 3.61 1.62
N ALA A 83 6.94 2.63 2.52
CA ALA A 83 7.58 2.60 3.83
C ALA A 83 7.61 1.17 4.36
N SER A 84 8.45 0.92 5.36
CA SER A 84 8.52 -0.36 6.07
C SER A 84 8.78 -0.13 7.55
N ALA A 85 8.52 -1.17 8.35
CA ALA A 85 8.89 -1.21 9.76
C ALA A 85 9.28 -2.62 10.16
N HIS A 86 10.15 -2.73 11.17
CA HIS A 86 10.43 -3.99 11.83
C HIS A 86 9.33 -4.31 12.85
N THR A 87 9.03 -5.58 12.99
CA THR A 87 8.16 -6.03 14.08
C THR A 87 8.89 -5.92 15.42
N SER A 88 8.15 -5.57 16.45
CA SER A 88 8.57 -5.67 17.86
C SER A 88 8.08 -6.98 18.47
N THR A 89 8.38 -7.21 19.74
CA THR A 89 7.92 -8.38 20.49
C THR A 89 6.42 -8.62 20.30
N GLY A 90 6.06 -9.86 19.98
CA GLY A 90 4.70 -10.27 19.67
C GLY A 90 4.24 -9.86 18.27
N GLY A 91 5.19 -9.65 17.36
CA GLY A 91 4.93 -9.36 15.94
C GLY A 91 4.27 -8.03 15.65
N ARG A 92 4.26 -7.07 16.59
CA ARG A 92 3.63 -5.75 16.43
C ARG A 92 4.44 -4.89 15.48
N PHE A 93 3.76 -4.14 14.59
CA PHE A 93 4.40 -3.15 13.74
C PHE A 93 3.56 -1.87 13.66
N ARG A 94 4.24 -0.75 13.38
CA ARG A 94 3.62 0.52 13.01
C ARG A 94 4.43 1.16 11.89
N ILE A 95 3.79 1.37 10.74
CA ILE A 95 4.39 2.00 9.57
C ILE A 95 3.79 3.39 9.43
N GLY A 96 4.62 4.42 9.55
CA GLY A 96 4.26 5.82 9.33
C GLY A 96 4.71 6.29 7.97
N LEU A 97 3.96 7.21 7.37
CA LEU A 97 4.34 7.91 6.14
C LEU A 97 3.79 9.33 6.13
N ARG A 98 4.40 10.19 5.31
CA ARG A 98 3.90 11.54 4.97
C ARG A 98 3.78 11.64 3.45
N PRO A 99 2.63 11.32 2.88
CA PRO A 99 2.46 11.37 1.44
C PRO A 99 2.42 12.82 0.95
N ARG A 100 3.12 13.06 -0.17
CA ARG A 100 3.25 14.39 -0.78
C ARG A 100 2.54 14.51 -2.13
N ARG A 101 2.14 13.39 -2.71
CA ARG A 101 1.50 13.38 -4.03
C ARG A 101 0.04 13.07 -3.88
N LEU A 102 -0.80 13.97 -4.34
CA LEU A 102 -2.24 13.79 -4.43
C LEU A 102 -2.60 12.50 -5.17
N GLY A 103 -3.80 12.02 -4.93
CA GLY A 103 -4.34 10.89 -5.63
C GLY A 103 -4.79 9.74 -4.74
N SER A 104 -5.38 8.75 -5.39
CA SER A 104 -5.96 7.57 -4.76
C SER A 104 -5.23 6.31 -5.26
N ARG A 105 -4.57 5.56 -4.36
CA ARG A 105 -3.72 4.41 -4.70
C ARG A 105 -4.10 3.20 -3.86
N LEU A 106 -4.22 2.04 -4.50
CA LEU A 106 -4.41 0.77 -3.76
C LEU A 106 -3.19 0.48 -2.91
N LEU A 107 -3.43 0.07 -1.66
CA LEU A 107 -2.40 -0.32 -0.71
C LEU A 107 -2.46 -1.80 -0.35
N ARG A 108 -1.31 -2.32 0.02
CA ARG A 108 -1.18 -3.61 0.70
C ARG A 108 -0.03 -3.58 1.70
N LEU A 109 -0.13 -4.43 2.72
CA LEU A 109 1.01 -4.88 3.51
C LEU A 109 1.62 -6.10 2.84
N ARG A 110 2.95 -6.24 2.95
CA ARG A 110 3.70 -7.42 2.52
C ARG A 110 4.77 -7.75 3.54
N PHE A 111 4.78 -9.00 3.97
CA PHE A 111 5.93 -9.67 4.55
C PHE A 111 6.54 -10.58 3.47
N ALA A 112 7.82 -10.48 3.22
CA ALA A 112 8.47 -11.22 2.11
C ALA A 112 8.66 -12.70 2.44
N GLY A 113 8.63 -13.06 3.73
CA GLY A 113 9.08 -14.35 4.23
C GLY A 113 10.58 -14.37 4.49
N ASP A 114 11.02 -15.41 5.18
CA ASP A 114 12.42 -15.74 5.42
C ASP A 114 12.58 -17.27 5.57
N SER A 115 13.74 -17.74 6.09
CA SER A 115 14.01 -19.17 6.25
C SER A 115 13.08 -19.89 7.22
N THR A 116 12.41 -19.16 8.14
CA THR A 116 11.57 -19.73 9.22
C THR A 116 10.09 -19.39 9.07
N ALA A 117 9.73 -18.41 8.22
CA ALA A 117 8.37 -17.93 8.07
C ALA A 117 8.01 -17.64 6.60
N ARG A 118 6.88 -18.14 6.15
CA ARG A 118 6.37 -17.96 4.79
C ARG A 118 5.93 -16.52 4.54
N SER A 119 6.00 -16.09 3.28
CA SER A 119 5.53 -14.77 2.88
C SER A 119 4.02 -14.60 3.08
N SER A 120 3.60 -13.39 3.40
CA SER A 120 2.18 -13.04 3.46
C SER A 120 1.90 -11.63 2.95
N ARG A 121 0.63 -11.41 2.57
CA ARG A 121 0.17 -10.10 2.07
C ARG A 121 -1.27 -9.84 2.54
N ARG A 122 -1.57 -8.55 2.81
CA ARG A 122 -2.89 -8.08 3.21
C ARG A 122 -3.26 -6.82 2.42
N ARG A 123 -4.37 -6.83 1.68
CA ARG A 123 -4.92 -5.62 1.05
C ARG A 123 -5.53 -4.72 2.13
N LEU A 124 -5.33 -3.39 1.97
CA LEU A 124 -5.80 -2.37 2.93
C LEU A 124 -6.92 -1.49 2.37
N GLY A 125 -7.10 -1.45 1.05
CA GLY A 125 -7.96 -0.46 0.42
C GLY A 125 -7.15 0.62 -0.28
N ARG A 126 -7.64 1.89 -0.26
CA ARG A 126 -7.00 3.00 -0.95
C ARG A 126 -6.44 4.02 0.02
N LEU A 127 -5.17 4.38 -0.15
CA LEU A 127 -4.63 5.62 0.39
C LEU A 127 -5.13 6.77 -0.50
N ASN A 128 -5.91 7.66 0.08
CA ASN A 128 -6.36 8.88 -0.55
C ASN A 128 -5.59 10.05 0.05
N VAL A 129 -4.83 10.73 -0.77
CA VAL A 129 -4.06 11.93 -0.41
C VAL A 129 -4.77 13.12 -1.03
N TYR A 130 -5.19 14.03 -0.19
CA TYR A 130 -6.03 15.15 -0.56
C TYR A 130 -5.33 16.49 -0.39
N HIS A 131 -5.84 17.52 -1.09
CA HIS A 131 -5.71 18.92 -0.72
C HIS A 131 -7.08 19.52 -0.42
N LEU A 132 -7.13 20.74 0.10
CA LEU A 132 -8.37 21.50 0.24
C LEU A 132 -8.68 22.18 -1.08
N ALA A 133 -9.92 22.02 -1.56
CA ALA A 133 -10.42 22.54 -2.83
C ALA A 133 -11.75 23.26 -2.61
N GLY A 134 -11.83 24.54 -3.02
CA GLY A 134 -13.08 25.27 -2.98
C GLY A 134 -14.12 24.65 -3.91
N ALA A 135 -15.32 24.44 -3.43
CA ALA A 135 -16.40 23.80 -4.15
C ALA A 135 -17.74 24.55 -4.03
N SER A 136 -18.57 24.39 -5.04
CA SER A 136 -20.00 24.67 -5.06
C SER A 136 -20.74 23.51 -5.69
N TRP A 137 -22.01 23.68 -6.00
CA TRP A 137 -22.81 22.66 -6.67
C TRP A 137 -23.70 23.26 -7.74
N TYR A 138 -24.15 22.43 -8.68
CA TYR A 138 -25.08 22.78 -9.74
C TYR A 138 -26.06 21.64 -10.02
N GLY A 139 -27.19 22.01 -10.60
CA GLY A 139 -28.27 21.11 -10.98
C GLY A 139 -29.15 21.73 -12.07
N GLY A 140 -30.36 21.23 -12.23
CA GLY A 140 -31.35 21.79 -13.16
C GLY A 140 -31.44 21.16 -14.54
N GLY A 141 -30.54 20.20 -14.86
CA GLY A 141 -30.55 19.51 -16.15
C GLY A 141 -29.71 20.17 -17.23
N GLY A 142 -29.73 19.62 -18.44
CA GLY A 142 -29.00 20.10 -19.62
C GLY A 142 -27.81 19.25 -20.03
N GLY A 143 -27.22 19.57 -21.18
CA GLY A 143 -26.04 18.84 -21.71
C GLY A 143 -24.78 19.10 -20.89
N LEU A 144 -23.98 18.06 -20.69
CA LEU A 144 -22.70 18.11 -20.03
C LEU A 144 -21.56 18.30 -21.05
N ALA A 145 -20.56 19.12 -20.73
CA ALA A 145 -19.43 19.37 -21.64
C ALA A 145 -18.60 18.11 -21.96
N CYS A 146 -18.65 17.10 -21.10
CA CYS A 146 -18.00 15.81 -21.33
C CYS A 146 -18.91 14.77 -22.01
N GLY A 147 -20.10 15.19 -22.44
CA GLY A 147 -21.13 14.33 -23.07
C GLY A 147 -22.14 13.79 -22.08
N GLY A 148 -23.32 13.48 -22.60
CA GLY A 148 -24.48 13.07 -21.82
C GLY A 148 -25.29 14.24 -21.24
N GLU A 149 -26.23 13.92 -20.37
CA GLU A 149 -27.15 14.89 -19.78
C GLU A 149 -27.02 14.91 -18.26
N LEU A 150 -27.16 16.10 -17.70
CA LEU A 150 -27.25 16.29 -16.25
C LEU A 150 -28.64 15.91 -15.76
N THR A 151 -28.73 14.97 -14.85
CA THR A 151 -29.96 14.57 -14.16
C THR A 151 -29.75 14.66 -12.64
N SER A 152 -30.83 14.59 -11.89
CA SER A 152 -30.75 14.57 -10.41
C SER A 152 -30.01 13.35 -9.83
N SER A 153 -29.71 12.31 -10.64
CA SER A 153 -28.95 11.12 -10.28
C SER A 153 -27.52 11.10 -10.83
N THR A 154 -27.16 12.07 -11.67
CA THR A 154 -25.82 12.14 -12.26
C THR A 154 -24.77 12.37 -11.20
N LEU A 155 -23.89 11.36 -10.95
CA LEU A 155 -22.73 11.50 -10.08
C LEU A 155 -21.54 12.03 -10.89
N GLY A 156 -21.00 13.18 -10.50
CA GLY A 156 -19.88 13.81 -11.20
C GLY A 156 -19.48 15.14 -10.60
N VAL A 157 -18.47 15.73 -11.21
CA VAL A 157 -18.03 17.10 -10.93
C VAL A 157 -17.73 17.83 -12.22
N ALA A 158 -17.92 19.16 -12.22
CA ALA A 158 -17.30 20.04 -13.20
C ALA A 158 -15.90 20.43 -12.71
N ASN A 159 -14.94 20.45 -13.62
CA ASN A 159 -13.58 20.95 -13.42
C ASN A 159 -13.05 21.59 -14.70
N LYS A 160 -12.27 22.68 -14.57
CA LYS A 160 -11.78 23.45 -15.71
C LYS A 160 -10.78 22.70 -16.59
N THR A 161 -9.83 21.97 -15.97
CA THR A 161 -8.60 21.51 -16.61
C THR A 161 -8.43 19.99 -16.63
N LEU A 162 -8.98 19.28 -15.66
CA LEU A 162 -8.88 17.82 -15.61
C LEU A 162 -9.58 17.20 -16.84
N PRO A 163 -8.99 16.20 -17.48
CA PRO A 163 -9.63 15.48 -18.58
C PRO A 163 -11.01 14.92 -18.19
N CYS A 164 -11.94 14.92 -19.12
CA CYS A 164 -13.24 14.26 -18.96
C CYS A 164 -13.06 12.79 -18.55
N GLY A 165 -13.89 12.31 -17.63
CA GLY A 165 -13.79 10.95 -17.10
C GLY A 165 -12.71 10.75 -16.05
N THR A 166 -11.87 11.76 -15.75
CA THR A 166 -10.90 11.67 -14.64
C THR A 166 -11.64 11.39 -13.34
N LEU A 167 -11.25 10.31 -12.66
CA LEU A 167 -11.86 9.93 -11.39
C LEU A 167 -11.24 10.69 -10.23
N VAL A 168 -12.02 11.55 -9.61
CA VAL A 168 -11.70 12.35 -8.43
C VAL A 168 -12.34 11.73 -7.20
N THR A 169 -11.59 11.58 -6.12
CA THR A 169 -12.17 11.23 -4.82
C THR A 169 -12.32 12.50 -4.01
N LEU A 170 -13.55 12.81 -3.64
CA LEU A 170 -13.89 13.94 -2.78
C LEU A 170 -14.24 13.45 -1.38
N ARG A 171 -13.96 14.28 -0.36
CA ARG A 171 -14.30 14.00 1.03
C ARG A 171 -14.79 15.25 1.73
N TYR A 172 -15.90 15.13 2.48
CA TYR A 172 -16.49 16.20 3.27
C TYR A 172 -17.24 15.60 4.47
N GLY A 173 -17.14 16.18 5.66
CA GLY A 173 -17.90 15.77 6.86
C GLY A 173 -17.77 14.28 7.23
N GLY A 174 -16.64 13.62 6.86
CA GLY A 174 -16.49 12.18 7.08
C GLY A 174 -16.93 11.29 5.90
N HIS A 175 -17.79 11.78 5.02
CA HIS A 175 -18.23 11.09 3.81
C HIS A 175 -17.22 11.20 2.68
N SER A 176 -17.16 10.20 1.82
CA SER A 176 -16.27 10.22 0.64
C SER A 176 -17.00 9.63 -0.56
N VAL A 177 -16.82 10.25 -1.72
CA VAL A 177 -17.37 9.79 -2.99
C VAL A 177 -16.27 9.83 -4.05
N ARG A 178 -16.27 8.87 -4.96
CA ARG A 178 -15.36 8.86 -6.11
C ARG A 178 -16.18 8.97 -7.38
N VAL A 179 -16.01 10.10 -8.08
CA VAL A 179 -16.82 10.48 -9.22
C VAL A 179 -15.97 10.94 -10.40
N PRO A 180 -16.46 10.83 -11.64
CA PRO A 180 -15.76 11.34 -12.82
C PRO A 180 -15.92 12.86 -12.94
N VAL A 181 -15.00 13.49 -13.64
CA VAL A 181 -15.19 14.80 -14.25
C VAL A 181 -16.16 14.63 -15.43
N VAL A 182 -17.31 15.27 -15.36
CA VAL A 182 -18.39 15.16 -16.34
C VAL A 182 -18.68 16.47 -17.06
N ASP A 183 -18.15 17.59 -16.54
CA ASP A 183 -18.45 18.92 -17.06
C ASP A 183 -17.27 19.88 -16.92
N ARG A 184 -17.43 21.10 -17.51
CA ARG A 184 -16.46 22.19 -17.44
C ARG A 184 -16.94 23.30 -16.53
N GLY A 185 -16.03 23.91 -15.78
CA GLY A 185 -16.25 24.90 -14.74
C GLY A 185 -15.63 24.46 -13.42
N PRO A 186 -15.91 25.12 -12.29
CA PRO A 186 -16.60 26.40 -12.16
C PRO A 186 -15.79 27.56 -12.73
N TYR A 187 -16.46 28.58 -13.26
CA TYR A 187 -15.80 29.81 -13.76
C TYR A 187 -15.76 30.93 -12.72
N VAL A 188 -16.09 30.60 -11.46
CA VAL A 188 -16.01 31.52 -10.32
C VAL A 188 -14.63 31.42 -9.68
N ALA A 189 -14.01 32.56 -9.36
CA ALA A 189 -12.73 32.60 -8.69
C ALA A 189 -12.77 31.91 -7.31
N GLY A 190 -11.67 31.20 -6.96
CA GLY A 190 -11.56 30.46 -5.71
C GLY A 190 -12.27 29.10 -5.67
N ARG A 191 -13.02 28.73 -6.74
CA ARG A 191 -13.65 27.42 -6.84
C ARG A 191 -12.90 26.52 -7.81
N GLU A 192 -12.66 25.29 -7.39
CA GLU A 192 -12.00 24.26 -8.18
C GLU A 192 -12.98 23.24 -8.74
N PHE A 193 -14.04 22.97 -8.00
CA PHE A 193 -15.08 22.01 -8.38
C PHE A 193 -16.48 22.59 -8.25
N ASP A 194 -17.36 22.25 -9.20
CA ASP A 194 -18.80 22.27 -9.03
C ASP A 194 -19.33 20.85 -8.95
N LEU A 195 -19.97 20.52 -7.83
CA LEU A 195 -20.54 19.19 -7.59
C LEU A 195 -21.88 19.07 -8.29
N THR A 196 -22.13 17.96 -8.99
CA THR A 196 -23.51 17.67 -9.38
C THR A 196 -24.39 17.49 -8.12
N GLU A 197 -25.69 17.68 -8.27
CA GLU A 197 -26.64 17.53 -7.15
C GLU A 197 -26.55 16.17 -6.44
N ALA A 198 -26.39 15.07 -7.20
CA ALA A 198 -26.22 13.74 -6.62
C ALA A 198 -24.90 13.61 -5.83
N THR A 199 -23.80 14.22 -6.33
CA THR A 199 -22.51 14.25 -5.63
C THR A 199 -22.58 15.06 -4.34
N LYS A 200 -23.23 16.24 -4.39
CA LYS A 200 -23.51 17.07 -3.21
C LYS A 200 -24.24 16.25 -2.13
N ARG A 201 -25.33 15.57 -2.50
CA ARG A 201 -26.11 14.73 -1.56
C ARG A 201 -25.29 13.60 -0.99
N ALA A 202 -24.52 12.89 -1.83
CA ALA A 202 -23.70 11.76 -1.40
C ALA A 202 -22.59 12.16 -0.39
N LEU A 203 -22.13 13.42 -0.46
CA LEU A 203 -21.16 13.97 0.48
C LEU A 203 -21.79 14.62 1.71
N GLY A 204 -23.07 14.91 1.70
CA GLY A 204 -23.72 15.77 2.69
C GLY A 204 -23.17 17.20 2.65
N PHE A 205 -22.77 17.68 1.45
CA PHE A 205 -22.18 18.99 1.24
C PHE A 205 -23.24 20.08 1.25
N GLY A 206 -22.89 21.26 1.78
CA GLY A 206 -23.74 22.44 1.74
C GLY A 206 -23.78 23.10 0.36
N ASP A 207 -23.90 24.42 0.33
CA ASP A 207 -23.98 25.14 -0.95
C ASP A 207 -22.62 25.55 -1.49
N THR A 208 -21.73 25.97 -0.61
CA THR A 208 -20.34 26.35 -0.93
C THR A 208 -19.42 26.02 0.25
N GLY A 209 -18.14 25.81 -0.02
CA GLY A 209 -17.13 25.57 1.00
C GLY A 209 -15.96 24.73 0.48
N ASP A 210 -15.11 24.28 1.38
CA ASP A 210 -13.96 23.46 1.02
C ASP A 210 -14.29 21.97 1.15
N VAL A 211 -13.93 21.23 0.15
CA VAL A 211 -13.89 19.76 0.15
C VAL A 211 -12.43 19.28 0.11
N TRP A 212 -12.17 18.08 0.57
CA TRP A 212 -10.90 17.42 0.31
C TRP A 212 -10.96 16.77 -1.06
N SER A 213 -9.97 17.05 -1.92
CA SER A 213 -9.86 16.49 -3.28
C SER A 213 -8.55 15.76 -3.49
N THR A 214 -8.59 14.66 -4.26
CA THR A 214 -7.40 13.86 -4.64
C THR A 214 -6.76 14.30 -5.95
N SER A 215 -7.24 15.32 -6.60
CA SER A 215 -6.72 15.80 -7.89
C SER A 215 -6.24 17.21 -7.80
#